data_70b7eb732ab955dc2c143e1a32af0e0f
#
_entry.id   70b7eb732ab955dc2c143e1a32af0e0f
#
_cell.length_a   1.000
_cell.length_b   1.000
_cell.length_c   1.000
_cell.angle_alpha   90.00
_cell.angle_beta   90.00
_cell.angle_gamma   90.00
#
_symmetry.space_group_name_H-M   'P 1'
#
loop_
_entity.id
_entity.type
_entity.pdbx_description
1 polymer ?
#
loop_
_entity_poly.entity_id
_entity_poly.type
_entity_poly.pdbx_seq_one_letter_code
_entity_poly.pdbx_strand_id
1 'polypeptide(L)'
;MKQTITAETSIEIDASPSEVWNAITTAATIKKYLMGTNVSTDWKEGSPITYEGEYNGKKYKDKGVIKKIVPEKIFRSTYWSSMAGKEDKPENYNTVTYNLDDNPDGTTIVRITQDNILSDKEKEHAVSNWKMVLQKLKEVVELAAPKN
;
A
#
# COMPACT_ATOMS: atom_id res chain seq x y z
N MET A 1 9.71 -24.90 10.78
CA MET A 1 9.15 -23.54 10.72
C MET A 1 9.88 -22.71 9.69
N LYS A 2 9.14 -22.14 8.77
CA LYS A 2 9.73 -21.19 7.83
C LYS A 2 9.90 -19.85 8.53
N GLN A 3 11.11 -19.33 8.49
CA GLN A 3 11.34 -17.97 8.95
C GLN A 3 10.86 -17.03 7.86
N THR A 4 10.06 -16.06 8.23
CA THR A 4 9.61 -15.03 7.29
C THR A 4 10.30 -13.71 7.61
N ILE A 5 10.39 -12.89 6.60
CA ILE A 5 11.08 -11.60 6.64
C ILE A 5 10.02 -10.51 6.44
N THR A 6 10.23 -9.35 7.06
CA THR A 6 9.36 -8.18 6.87
C THR A 6 10.15 -7.10 6.15
N ALA A 7 9.59 -6.57 5.07
CA ALA A 7 10.14 -5.40 4.39
C ALA A 7 9.52 -4.15 4.99
N GLU A 8 10.31 -3.10 5.12
CA GLU A 8 9.84 -1.83 5.66
C GLU A 8 10.51 -0.68 4.93
N THR A 9 9.72 0.34 4.60
CA THR A 9 10.23 1.57 4.03
C THR A 9 9.31 2.72 4.42
N SER A 10 9.82 3.95 4.40
CA SER A 10 9.03 5.12 4.77
C SER A 10 9.44 6.33 3.96
N ILE A 11 8.55 7.35 3.97
CA ILE A 11 8.82 8.62 3.31
C ILE A 11 8.12 9.74 4.09
N GLU A 12 8.69 10.93 4.05
CA GLU A 12 8.03 12.12 4.61
C GLU A 12 7.30 12.83 3.47
N ILE A 13 6.01 13.16 3.71
CA ILE A 13 5.17 13.85 2.75
C ILE A 13 4.78 15.21 3.33
N ASP A 14 4.92 16.26 2.54
CA ASP A 14 4.57 17.63 2.94
C ASP A 14 3.05 17.84 2.80
N ALA A 15 2.31 17.18 3.68
CA ALA A 15 0.85 17.25 3.75
C ALA A 15 0.41 16.70 5.10
N SER A 16 -0.81 17.04 5.51
CA SER A 16 -1.37 16.57 6.77
C SER A 16 -1.75 15.09 6.70
N PRO A 17 -1.86 14.41 7.85
CA PRO A 17 -2.34 13.02 7.87
C PRO A 17 -3.71 12.86 7.20
N SER A 18 -4.58 13.87 7.33
CA SER A 18 -5.91 13.84 6.70
C SER A 18 -5.80 13.80 5.17
N GLU A 19 -4.92 14.62 4.60
CA GLU A 19 -4.72 14.66 3.15
C GLU A 19 -4.09 13.36 2.63
N VAL A 20 -3.11 12.83 3.36
CA VAL A 20 -2.46 11.57 3.01
C VAL A 20 -3.47 10.42 3.12
N TRP A 21 -4.24 10.40 4.22
CA TRP A 21 -5.25 9.35 4.43
C TRP A 21 -6.29 9.35 3.31
N ASN A 22 -6.75 10.53 2.92
CA ASN A 22 -7.69 10.65 1.81
C ASN A 22 -7.12 10.05 0.53
N ALA A 23 -5.82 10.27 0.27
CA ALA A 23 -5.17 9.73 -0.92
C ALA A 23 -5.11 8.20 -0.90
N ILE A 24 -4.80 7.59 0.25
CA ILE A 24 -4.66 6.12 0.31
C ILE A 24 -6.01 5.40 0.43
N THR A 25 -7.10 6.13 0.64
CA THR A 25 -8.45 5.55 0.74
C THR A 25 -9.41 6.04 -0.35
N THR A 26 -8.89 6.60 -1.43
CA THR A 26 -9.69 7.06 -2.56
C THR A 26 -9.23 6.35 -3.83
N ALA A 27 -10.14 5.59 -4.46
CA ALA A 27 -9.80 4.78 -5.64
C ALA A 27 -9.20 5.59 -6.77
N ALA A 28 -9.73 6.78 -7.05
CA ALA A 28 -9.20 7.64 -8.12
C ALA A 28 -7.76 8.08 -7.87
N THR A 29 -7.40 8.33 -6.60
CA THR A 29 -6.05 8.71 -6.23
C THR A 29 -5.11 7.50 -6.25
N ILE A 30 -5.58 6.36 -5.76
CA ILE A 30 -4.80 5.12 -5.76
C ILE A 30 -4.38 4.75 -7.18
N LYS A 31 -5.27 4.93 -8.15
CA LYS A 31 -4.97 4.69 -9.55
C LYS A 31 -3.76 5.50 -10.02
N LYS A 32 -3.59 6.72 -9.50
CA LYS A 32 -2.48 7.59 -9.88
C LYS A 32 -1.13 7.11 -9.34
N TYR A 33 -1.08 6.65 -8.08
CA TYR A 33 0.20 6.25 -7.49
C TYR A 33 0.48 4.75 -7.55
N LEU A 34 -0.51 3.93 -7.88
CA LEU A 34 -0.32 2.50 -8.12
C LEU A 34 -0.41 2.15 -9.61
N MET A 35 0.11 3.03 -10.45
CA MET A 35 0.33 2.77 -11.87
C MET A 35 -0.89 2.27 -12.64
N GLY A 36 -2.03 2.95 -12.44
CA GLY A 36 -3.24 2.63 -13.17
C GLY A 36 -4.10 1.52 -12.56
N THR A 37 -3.74 1.05 -11.36
CA THR A 37 -4.51 0.01 -10.68
C THR A 37 -5.87 0.51 -10.25
N ASN A 38 -6.91 -0.25 -10.55
CA ASN A 38 -8.28 0.01 -10.11
C ASN A 38 -8.56 -0.76 -8.84
N VAL A 39 -8.83 -0.04 -7.75
CA VAL A 39 -9.13 -0.62 -6.44
C VAL A 39 -10.63 -0.62 -6.21
N SER A 40 -11.16 -1.73 -5.68
CA SER A 40 -12.57 -1.85 -5.30
C SER A 40 -12.68 -2.37 -3.88
N THR A 41 -13.33 -1.62 -3.01
CA THR A 41 -13.62 -2.01 -1.63
C THR A 41 -14.58 -0.99 -1.02
N ASP A 42 -15.19 -1.33 0.12
CA ASP A 42 -16.03 -0.40 0.87
C ASP A 42 -15.29 0.26 2.05
N TRP A 43 -13.99 0.01 2.17
CA TRP A 43 -13.12 0.60 3.20
C TRP A 43 -13.55 0.27 4.64
N LYS A 44 -14.07 -0.92 4.86
CA LYS A 44 -14.47 -1.41 6.19
C LYS A 44 -13.65 -2.62 6.60
N GLU A 45 -13.37 -2.74 7.89
CA GLU A 45 -12.67 -3.91 8.42
C GLU A 45 -13.48 -5.17 8.10
N GLY A 46 -12.79 -6.21 7.65
CA GLY A 46 -13.39 -7.47 7.24
C GLY A 46 -13.82 -7.53 5.80
N SER A 47 -13.82 -6.41 5.08
CA SER A 47 -14.25 -6.38 3.70
C SER A 47 -13.16 -6.83 2.74
N PRO A 48 -13.55 -7.44 1.61
CA PRO A 48 -12.58 -7.75 0.57
C PRO A 48 -12.11 -6.48 -0.12
N ILE A 49 -10.87 -6.51 -0.61
CA ILE A 49 -10.31 -5.44 -1.42
C ILE A 49 -9.68 -6.08 -2.64
N THR A 50 -9.97 -5.53 -3.83
CA THR A 50 -9.43 -6.04 -5.08
C THR A 50 -8.66 -4.96 -5.81
N TYR A 51 -7.61 -5.38 -6.52
CA TYR A 51 -6.75 -4.51 -7.31
C TYR A 51 -6.69 -5.08 -8.72
N GLU A 52 -7.23 -4.38 -9.69
CA GLU A 52 -7.27 -4.83 -11.06
C GLU A 52 -6.56 -3.87 -11.99
N GLY A 53 -5.89 -4.41 -12.99
CA GLY A 53 -5.20 -3.59 -13.97
C GLY A 53 -4.60 -4.42 -15.08
N GLU A 54 -3.75 -3.77 -15.86
CA GLU A 54 -3.06 -4.40 -16.98
C GLU A 54 -1.61 -3.97 -16.98
N TYR A 55 -0.71 -4.94 -17.12
CA TYR A 55 0.72 -4.70 -17.16
C TYR A 55 1.33 -5.48 -18.33
N ASN A 56 1.98 -4.77 -19.25
CA ASN A 56 2.58 -5.37 -20.44
C ASN A 56 1.60 -6.25 -21.22
N GLY A 57 0.35 -5.78 -21.38
CA GLY A 57 -0.68 -6.51 -22.12
C GLY A 57 -1.33 -7.63 -21.34
N LYS A 58 -0.94 -7.85 -20.10
CA LYS A 58 -1.53 -8.90 -19.25
C LYS A 58 -2.41 -8.28 -18.18
N LYS A 59 -3.62 -8.79 -18.08
CA LYS A 59 -4.54 -8.36 -17.02
C LYS A 59 -4.20 -9.08 -15.72
N TYR A 60 -4.27 -8.34 -14.62
CA TYR A 60 -4.08 -8.92 -13.31
C TYR A 60 -5.25 -8.58 -12.39
N LYS A 61 -5.46 -9.44 -11.40
CA LYS A 61 -6.43 -9.21 -10.35
C LYS A 61 -5.80 -9.69 -9.04
N ASP A 62 -5.37 -8.73 -8.24
CA ASP A 62 -4.82 -8.99 -6.92
C ASP A 62 -5.92 -8.75 -5.89
N LYS A 63 -5.80 -9.35 -4.73
CA LYS A 63 -6.85 -9.27 -3.73
C LYS A 63 -6.36 -9.45 -2.31
N GLY A 64 -7.22 -9.11 -1.37
CA GLY A 64 -6.98 -9.29 0.04
C GLY A 64 -8.22 -8.96 0.85
N VAL A 65 -8.02 -8.84 2.15
CA VAL A 65 -9.07 -8.48 3.10
C VAL A 65 -8.56 -7.38 4.01
N ILE A 66 -9.37 -6.36 4.24
CA ILE A 66 -9.01 -5.26 5.15
C ILE A 66 -9.04 -5.79 6.58
N LYS A 67 -7.92 -5.68 7.28
CA LYS A 67 -7.76 -6.18 8.65
C LYS A 67 -7.92 -5.09 9.70
N LYS A 68 -7.51 -3.87 9.38
CA LYS A 68 -7.58 -2.77 10.35
C LYS A 68 -7.65 -1.44 9.63
N ILE A 69 -8.56 -0.58 10.11
CA ILE A 69 -8.64 0.81 9.68
C ILE A 69 -8.74 1.69 10.91
N VAL A 70 -7.72 2.54 11.12
CA VAL A 70 -7.77 3.61 12.12
C VAL A 70 -7.56 4.89 11.32
N PRO A 71 -8.61 5.69 11.10
CA PRO A 71 -8.51 6.88 10.23
C PRO A 71 -7.32 7.75 10.56
N GLU A 72 -6.59 8.13 9.52
CA GLU A 72 -5.39 8.97 9.57
C GLU A 72 -4.19 8.35 10.31
N LYS A 73 -4.27 7.05 10.64
CA LYS A 73 -3.18 6.37 11.37
C LYS A 73 -2.77 5.04 10.79
N ILE A 74 -3.72 4.12 10.58
CA ILE A 74 -3.38 2.74 10.16
C ILE A 74 -4.35 2.23 9.12
N PHE A 75 -3.80 1.70 8.02
CA PHE A 75 -4.54 0.90 7.07
C PHE A 75 -3.79 -0.41 6.89
N ARG A 76 -4.42 -1.54 7.27
CA ARG A 76 -3.80 -2.86 7.17
C ARG A 76 -4.70 -3.80 6.39
N SER A 77 -4.13 -4.48 5.43
CA SER A 77 -4.85 -5.48 4.65
C SER A 77 -3.95 -6.64 4.30
N THR A 78 -4.56 -7.80 4.02
CA THR A 78 -3.82 -8.88 3.41
C THR A 78 -3.72 -8.64 1.91
N TYR A 79 -2.79 -9.32 1.25
CA TYR A 79 -2.53 -9.11 -0.18
C TYR A 79 -2.00 -10.39 -0.83
N TRP A 80 -2.58 -10.74 -1.95
CA TRP A 80 -2.13 -11.86 -2.79
C TRP A 80 -2.15 -11.38 -4.24
N SER A 81 -1.06 -11.66 -4.96
CA SER A 81 -0.93 -11.24 -6.36
C SER A 81 -1.12 -12.42 -7.31
N SER A 82 -1.99 -12.24 -8.29
CA SER A 82 -2.23 -13.21 -9.34
C SER A 82 -1.01 -13.43 -10.23
N MET A 83 -0.06 -12.48 -10.21
CA MET A 83 1.15 -12.54 -11.04
C MET A 83 2.39 -13.05 -10.30
N ALA A 84 2.26 -13.37 -9.03
CA ALA A 84 3.40 -13.82 -8.22
C ALA A 84 3.75 -15.29 -8.38
N GLY A 85 2.94 -16.06 -9.11
CA GLY A 85 3.18 -17.49 -9.32
C GLY A 85 2.88 -18.37 -8.13
N LYS A 86 2.15 -17.84 -7.13
CA LYS A 86 1.78 -18.59 -5.92
C LYS A 86 0.29 -18.91 -5.93
N GLU A 87 -0.07 -20.07 -5.36
CA GLU A 87 -1.47 -20.44 -5.25
C GLU A 87 -2.22 -19.50 -4.30
N ASP A 88 -3.51 -19.33 -4.56
CA ASP A 88 -4.38 -18.53 -3.70
C ASP A 88 -4.74 -19.32 -2.44
N LYS A 89 -3.84 -19.29 -1.47
CA LYS A 89 -3.97 -19.95 -0.17
C LYS A 89 -3.58 -18.98 0.94
N PRO A 90 -4.16 -19.11 2.13
CA PRO A 90 -3.87 -18.20 3.25
C PRO A 90 -2.37 -18.01 3.53
N GLU A 91 -1.58 -19.09 3.47
CA GLU A 91 -0.13 -19.03 3.73
C GLU A 91 0.63 -18.21 2.69
N ASN A 92 0.02 -17.94 1.54
CA ASN A 92 0.65 -17.16 0.46
C ASN A 92 0.24 -15.69 0.45
N TYR A 93 -0.53 -15.25 1.45
CA TYR A 93 -0.91 -13.85 1.58
C TYR A 93 0.11 -13.09 2.43
N ASN A 94 0.44 -11.89 2.01
CA ASN A 94 1.22 -10.96 2.81
C ASN A 94 0.25 -10.08 3.60
N THR A 95 0.71 -9.53 4.73
CA THR A 95 0.00 -8.45 5.39
C THR A 95 0.75 -7.16 5.10
N VAL A 96 0.05 -6.20 4.52
CA VAL A 96 0.62 -4.89 4.18
C VAL A 96 -0.01 -3.86 5.10
N THR A 97 0.82 -3.06 5.75
CA THR A 97 0.37 -2.03 6.69
C THR A 97 0.92 -0.68 6.29
N TYR A 98 0.03 0.31 6.20
CA TYR A 98 0.39 1.72 6.05
C TYR A 98 0.21 2.36 7.42
N ASN A 99 1.28 2.94 7.96
CA ASN A 99 1.22 3.70 9.21
C ASN A 99 1.52 5.16 8.90
N LEU A 100 0.69 6.07 9.42
CA LEU A 100 0.88 7.50 9.27
C LEU A 100 1.26 8.09 10.62
N ASP A 101 2.40 8.77 10.67
CA ASP A 101 2.86 9.48 11.86
C ASP A 101 2.80 10.98 11.59
N ASP A 102 2.15 11.71 12.47
CA ASP A 102 1.97 13.16 12.37
C ASP A 102 3.18 13.86 12.97
N ASN A 103 3.88 14.64 12.16
CA ASN A 103 5.03 15.42 12.63
C ASN A 103 4.59 16.79 13.14
N PRO A 104 5.30 17.35 14.15
CA PRO A 104 4.98 18.69 14.67
C PRO A 104 5.03 19.80 13.63
N ASP A 105 5.79 19.63 12.55
CA ASP A 105 5.92 20.65 11.50
C ASP A 105 4.80 20.60 10.44
N GLY A 106 3.80 19.72 10.61
CA GLY A 106 2.69 19.63 9.68
C GLY A 106 2.90 18.62 8.55
N THR A 107 4.05 17.94 8.54
CA THR A 107 4.29 16.87 7.56
C THR A 107 3.84 15.53 8.12
N THR A 108 3.76 14.52 7.28
CA THR A 108 3.37 13.17 7.66
C THR A 108 4.42 12.18 7.21
N ILE A 109 4.80 11.26 8.10
CA ILE A 109 5.65 10.14 7.71
C ILE A 109 4.74 8.96 7.42
N VAL A 110 4.86 8.41 6.22
CA VAL A 110 4.14 7.19 5.82
C VAL A 110 5.13 6.04 5.83
N ARG A 111 4.83 5.03 6.63
CA ARG A 111 5.63 3.80 6.71
C ARG A 111 4.82 2.66 6.15
N ILE A 112 5.42 1.88 5.25
CA ILE A 112 4.79 0.68 4.73
C ILE A 112 5.60 -0.53 5.19
N THR A 113 4.90 -1.55 5.71
CA THR A 113 5.49 -2.84 6.04
C THR A 113 4.78 -3.93 5.26
N GLN A 114 5.54 -4.92 4.83
CA GLN A 114 4.99 -6.12 4.17
C GLN A 114 5.67 -7.32 4.82
N ASP A 115 4.87 -8.22 5.39
CA ASP A 115 5.37 -9.41 6.04
C ASP A 115 5.36 -10.63 5.12
N ASN A 116 5.67 -11.78 5.70
CA ASN A 116 5.60 -13.08 5.04
C ASN A 116 6.43 -13.16 3.75
N ILE A 117 7.61 -12.56 3.78
CA ILE A 117 8.57 -12.60 2.68
C ILE A 117 9.53 -13.76 2.94
N LEU A 118 9.83 -14.55 1.92
CA LEU A 118 10.53 -15.82 2.09
C LEU A 118 12.04 -15.79 1.81
N SER A 119 12.55 -14.68 1.23
CA SER A 119 13.98 -14.57 0.93
C SER A 119 14.45 -13.12 0.97
N ASP A 120 15.75 -12.91 1.15
CA ASP A 120 16.34 -11.59 1.13
C ASP A 120 16.18 -10.92 -0.24
N LYS A 121 16.24 -11.68 -1.31
CA LYS A 121 16.05 -11.16 -2.66
C LYS A 121 14.63 -10.62 -2.84
N GLU A 122 13.62 -11.34 -2.36
CA GLU A 122 12.23 -10.89 -2.39
C GLU A 122 12.05 -9.65 -1.52
N LYS A 123 12.74 -9.59 -0.39
CA LYS A 123 12.70 -8.40 0.49
C LYS A 123 13.25 -7.18 -0.21
N GLU A 124 14.41 -7.31 -0.85
CA GLU A 124 15.00 -6.19 -1.59
C GLU A 124 14.06 -5.69 -2.69
N HIS A 125 13.43 -6.62 -3.39
CA HIS A 125 12.48 -6.29 -4.45
C HIS A 125 11.26 -5.56 -3.88
N ALA A 126 10.73 -6.04 -2.75
CA ALA A 126 9.58 -5.42 -2.09
C ALA A 126 9.92 -4.01 -1.60
N VAL A 127 11.07 -3.83 -0.97
CA VAL A 127 11.52 -2.51 -0.50
C VAL A 127 11.64 -1.53 -1.67
N SER A 128 12.27 -1.97 -2.76
CA SER A 128 12.43 -1.14 -3.96
C SER A 128 11.08 -0.74 -4.54
N ASN A 129 10.16 -1.69 -4.63
CA ASN A 129 8.81 -1.46 -5.15
C ASN A 129 8.04 -0.46 -4.28
N TRP A 130 8.07 -0.65 -2.96
CA TRP A 130 7.36 0.24 -2.04
C TRP A 130 7.97 1.64 -1.99
N LYS A 131 9.29 1.76 -2.16
CA LYS A 131 9.92 3.08 -2.28
C LYS A 131 9.38 3.84 -3.48
N MET A 132 9.22 3.14 -4.61
CA MET A 132 8.66 3.75 -5.82
C MET A 132 7.20 4.16 -5.60
N VAL A 133 6.42 3.31 -4.96
CA VAL A 133 5.02 3.60 -4.63
C VAL A 133 4.92 4.82 -3.72
N LEU A 134 5.75 4.87 -2.67
CA LEU A 134 5.74 6.00 -1.73
C LEU A 134 6.18 7.30 -2.41
N GLN A 135 7.14 7.24 -3.31
CA GLN A 135 7.57 8.44 -4.06
C GLN A 135 6.43 8.96 -4.92
N LYS A 136 5.69 8.06 -5.58
CA LYS A 136 4.53 8.44 -6.38
C LYS A 136 3.41 9.01 -5.51
N LEU A 137 3.17 8.39 -4.36
CA LEU A 137 2.16 8.89 -3.41
C LEU A 137 2.51 10.31 -2.97
N LYS A 138 3.77 10.54 -2.61
CA LYS A 138 4.26 11.86 -2.21
C LYS A 138 3.99 12.89 -3.31
N GLU A 139 4.35 12.58 -4.54
CA GLU A 139 4.15 13.49 -5.67
C GLU A 139 2.66 13.82 -5.87
N VAL A 140 1.80 12.81 -5.85
CA VAL A 140 0.37 12.99 -6.05
C VAL A 140 -0.25 13.84 -4.93
N VAL A 141 0.09 13.54 -3.68
CA VAL A 141 -0.46 14.25 -2.51
C VAL A 141 0.02 15.70 -2.48
N GLU A 142 1.31 15.93 -2.70
CA GLU A 142 1.88 17.28 -2.62
C GLU A 142 1.40 18.17 -3.75
N LEU A 143 1.12 17.61 -4.92
CA LEU A 143 0.54 18.36 -6.03
C LEU A 143 -0.92 18.77 -5.74
N ALA A 144 -1.67 17.91 -5.06
CA ALA A 144 -3.08 18.16 -4.75
C ALA A 144 -3.28 18.98 -3.48
N ALA A 145 -2.29 19.01 -2.58
CA ALA A 145 -2.42 19.70 -1.31
C ALA A 145 -2.47 21.22 -1.51
N PRO A 146 -3.35 21.94 -0.78
CA PRO A 146 -3.35 23.40 -0.84
C PRO A 146 -2.01 23.95 -0.33
N LYS A 147 -1.38 24.79 -1.12
CA LYS A 147 -0.15 25.46 -0.70
C LYS A 147 -0.48 26.90 -0.31
N ASN A 148 -0.16 27.21 0.89
CA ASN A 148 -0.33 28.57 1.39
C ASN A 148 0.92 29.39 1.10
#